data_2233177a16ed1202e4de0986edc32fcc
#
_entry.id   2233177a16ed1202e4de0986edc32fcc
#
_cell.length_a   1.000
_cell.length_b   1.000
_cell.length_c   1.000
_cell.angle_alpha   90.00
_cell.angle_beta   90.00
_cell.angle_gamma   90.00
#
_symmetry.space_group_name_H-M   'P 1'
#
loop_
_entity.id
_entity.type
_entity.pdbx_description
1 polymer ?
#
loop_
_entity_poly.entity_id
_entity_poly.type
_entity_poly.pdbx_seq_one_letter_code
_entity_poly.pdbx_strand_id
1 'polypeptide(L)'
;MATYFLDWLELAFRWLHVITGIAWIGASFYFIWLDNSLEEPPRWKIDSGVKGELWAVHGGGIYEVGKYRLGPAKLPETLHWFKWEAYSTWLSGMVLMVLIFYVGADTYLIDPRISELSRIEAIVLGISFIVGGWLLYELLCSTAIVTNGPAIALCLTFSAAVASWALTSLFSGRGAFIHLGAMIGTIMAGNLSLIHI
;
A
#
# COMPACT_ATOMS: atom_id res chain seq x y z
N MET A 1 -15.13 26.78 -16.86
CA MET A 1 -15.81 25.48 -16.89
C MET A 1 -14.84 24.31 -16.67
N ALA A 2 -13.68 24.26 -17.37
CA ALA A 2 -12.69 23.18 -17.18
C ALA A 2 -12.17 23.09 -15.73
N THR A 3 -11.83 24.23 -15.10
CA THR A 3 -11.36 24.28 -13.72
C THR A 3 -12.39 23.73 -12.75
N TYR A 4 -13.65 24.14 -12.90
CA TYR A 4 -14.75 23.66 -12.07
C TYR A 4 -14.96 22.15 -12.17
N PHE A 5 -14.82 21.57 -13.37
CA PHE A 5 -14.88 20.12 -13.55
C PHE A 5 -13.72 19.40 -12.89
N LEU A 6 -12.50 19.94 -12.99
CA LEU A 6 -11.32 19.39 -12.33
C LEU A 6 -11.45 19.40 -10.81
N ASP A 7 -12.00 20.48 -10.23
CA ASP A 7 -12.22 20.59 -8.78
C ASP A 7 -13.17 19.50 -8.26
N TRP A 8 -14.28 19.24 -9.00
CA TRP A 8 -15.20 18.17 -8.65
C TRP A 8 -14.58 16.77 -8.82
N LEU A 9 -13.80 16.59 -9.87
CA LEU A 9 -13.11 15.32 -10.10
C LEU A 9 -12.09 15.06 -8.98
N GLU A 10 -11.32 16.08 -8.60
CA GLU A 10 -10.38 15.99 -7.48
C GLU A 10 -11.09 15.65 -6.17
N LEU A 11 -12.20 16.31 -5.87
CA LEU A 11 -13.00 16.03 -4.68
C LEU A 11 -13.51 14.59 -4.67
N ALA A 12 -14.05 14.11 -5.79
CA ALA A 12 -14.56 12.74 -5.92
C ALA A 12 -13.44 11.70 -5.69
N PHE A 13 -12.26 11.91 -6.29
CA PHE A 13 -11.13 10.99 -6.08
C PHE A 13 -10.52 11.09 -4.67
N ARG A 14 -10.54 12.24 -4.01
CA ARG A 14 -10.17 12.37 -2.60
C ARG A 14 -11.09 11.52 -1.71
N TRP A 15 -12.40 11.61 -1.91
CA TRP A 15 -13.37 10.78 -1.20
C TRP A 15 -13.14 9.30 -1.45
N LEU A 16 -13.00 8.89 -2.70
CA LEU A 16 -12.75 7.51 -3.07
C LEU A 16 -11.46 7.00 -2.42
N HIS A 17 -10.38 7.77 -2.48
CA HIS A 17 -9.08 7.39 -1.92
C HIS A 17 -9.13 7.21 -0.40
N VAL A 18 -9.82 8.10 0.31
CA VAL A 18 -10.00 8.00 1.77
C VAL A 18 -10.82 6.76 2.12
N ILE A 19 -11.94 6.51 1.43
CA ILE A 19 -12.80 5.35 1.71
C ILE A 19 -12.06 4.04 1.45
N THR A 20 -11.39 3.92 0.32
CA THR A 20 -10.64 2.71 -0.02
C THR A 20 -9.42 2.52 0.87
N GLY A 21 -8.74 3.60 1.27
CA GLY A 21 -7.63 3.58 2.22
C GLY A 21 -8.06 3.11 3.61
N ILE A 22 -9.23 3.57 4.08
CA ILE A 22 -9.82 3.08 5.35
C ILE A 22 -10.16 1.59 5.24
N ALA A 23 -10.71 1.14 4.11
CA ALA A 23 -11.00 -0.27 3.89
C ALA A 23 -9.72 -1.12 3.91
N TRP A 24 -8.65 -0.68 3.23
CA TRP A 24 -7.38 -1.39 3.19
C TRP A 24 -6.73 -1.49 4.57
N ILE A 25 -6.58 -0.35 5.24
CA ILE A 25 -5.95 -0.34 6.57
C ILE A 25 -6.81 -1.09 7.60
N GLY A 26 -8.14 -0.96 7.49
CA GLY A 26 -9.11 -1.65 8.33
C GLY A 26 -9.02 -3.17 8.21
N ALA A 27 -8.94 -3.71 6.98
CA ALA A 27 -8.73 -5.12 6.74
C ALA A 27 -7.39 -5.60 7.34
N SER A 28 -6.31 -4.83 7.16
CA SER A 28 -4.99 -5.17 7.70
C SER A 28 -4.99 -5.23 9.23
N PHE A 29 -5.56 -4.24 9.90
CA PHE A 29 -5.68 -4.23 11.35
C PHE A 29 -6.62 -5.33 11.87
N TYR A 30 -7.70 -5.63 11.15
CA TYR A 30 -8.58 -6.74 11.49
C TYR A 30 -7.84 -8.07 11.55
N PHE A 31 -7.02 -8.38 10.54
CA PHE A 31 -6.25 -9.63 10.52
C PHE A 31 -5.13 -9.67 11.57
N ILE A 32 -4.49 -8.55 11.88
CA ILE A 32 -3.52 -8.47 12.99
C ILE A 32 -4.23 -8.73 14.33
N TRP A 33 -5.37 -8.09 14.56
CA TRP A 33 -6.18 -8.31 15.76
C TRP A 33 -6.67 -9.76 15.84
N LEU A 34 -7.18 -10.31 14.74
CA LEU A 34 -7.63 -11.69 14.64
C LEU A 34 -6.52 -12.68 15.05
N ASP A 35 -5.33 -12.52 14.49
CA ASP A 35 -4.19 -13.40 14.78
C ASP A 35 -3.78 -13.38 16.26
N ASN A 36 -3.91 -12.22 16.92
CA ASN A 36 -3.61 -12.06 18.33
C ASN A 36 -4.76 -12.48 19.27
N SER A 37 -5.95 -12.73 18.73
CA SER A 37 -7.16 -13.05 19.49
C SER A 37 -7.65 -14.49 19.29
N LEU A 38 -6.89 -15.31 18.55
CA LEU A 38 -7.25 -16.70 18.30
C LEU A 38 -7.18 -17.51 19.60
N GLU A 39 -8.21 -18.31 19.85
CA GLU A 39 -8.32 -19.26 20.96
C GLU A 39 -8.01 -20.69 20.49
N GLU A 40 -7.78 -21.59 21.45
CA GLU A 40 -7.53 -23.01 21.15
C GLU A 40 -8.81 -23.67 20.64
N PRO A 41 -8.80 -24.27 19.45
CA PRO A 41 -9.98 -24.89 18.89
C PRO A 41 -10.21 -26.29 19.50
N PRO A 42 -11.43 -26.84 19.41
CA PRO A 42 -11.71 -28.20 19.86
C PRO A 42 -10.91 -29.26 19.07
N ARG A 43 -10.67 -30.41 19.68
CA ARG A 43 -9.81 -31.48 19.16
C ARG A 43 -10.08 -31.85 17.71
N TRP A 44 -11.33 -32.00 17.32
CA TRP A 44 -11.70 -32.36 15.95
C TRP A 44 -11.29 -31.32 14.89
N LYS A 45 -11.17 -30.02 15.26
CA LYS A 45 -10.64 -28.98 14.39
C LYS A 45 -9.11 -29.00 14.35
N ILE A 46 -8.46 -29.25 15.48
CA ILE A 46 -7.01 -29.42 15.54
C ILE A 46 -6.59 -30.55 14.61
N ASP A 47 -7.31 -31.70 14.66
CA ASP A 47 -7.06 -32.88 13.83
C ASP A 47 -7.26 -32.55 12.32
N SER A 48 -8.13 -31.59 11.99
CA SER A 48 -8.33 -31.07 10.62
C SER A 48 -7.32 -30.00 10.19
N GLY A 49 -6.36 -29.64 11.06
CA GLY A 49 -5.28 -28.70 10.76
C GLY A 49 -5.54 -27.25 11.15
N VAL A 50 -6.63 -26.96 11.89
CA VAL A 50 -6.91 -25.63 12.42
C VAL A 50 -5.93 -25.31 13.55
N LYS A 51 -5.25 -24.14 13.46
CA LYS A 51 -4.31 -23.66 14.48
C LYS A 51 -5.00 -22.92 15.61
N GLY A 52 -6.04 -22.18 15.29
CA GLY A 52 -6.79 -21.34 16.22
C GLY A 52 -8.14 -20.96 15.64
N GLU A 53 -9.08 -20.61 16.50
CA GLU A 53 -10.40 -20.13 16.10
C GLU A 53 -10.83 -18.90 16.89
N LEU A 54 -11.76 -18.15 16.34
CA LEU A 54 -12.39 -17.03 16.99
C LEU A 54 -13.88 -16.99 16.65
N TRP A 55 -14.69 -16.75 17.66
CA TRP A 55 -16.10 -16.44 17.50
C TRP A 55 -16.34 -14.94 17.64
N ALA A 56 -16.99 -14.34 16.66
CA ALA A 56 -17.25 -12.90 16.64
C ALA A 56 -18.72 -12.61 16.33
N VAL A 57 -19.22 -11.51 16.85
CA VAL A 57 -20.53 -10.97 16.50
C VAL A 57 -20.37 -9.65 15.77
N HIS A 58 -21.03 -9.50 14.62
CA HIS A 58 -21.08 -8.23 13.90
C HIS A 58 -22.40 -8.07 13.16
N GLY A 59 -23.05 -6.90 13.31
CA GLY A 59 -24.32 -6.62 12.64
C GLY A 59 -25.44 -7.62 12.94
N GLY A 60 -25.44 -8.25 14.12
CA GLY A 60 -26.39 -9.29 14.51
C GLY A 60 -26.07 -10.70 13.99
N GLY A 61 -25.03 -10.86 13.16
CA GLY A 61 -24.55 -12.14 12.71
C GLY A 61 -23.48 -12.73 13.65
N ILE A 62 -23.49 -14.05 13.85
CA ILE A 62 -22.46 -14.79 14.58
C ILE A 62 -21.53 -15.40 13.55
N TYR A 63 -20.24 -15.13 13.67
CA TYR A 63 -19.21 -15.58 12.74
C TYR A 63 -18.22 -16.46 13.45
N GLU A 64 -17.83 -17.54 12.80
CA GLU A 64 -16.76 -18.42 13.23
C GLU A 64 -15.62 -18.32 12.23
N VAL A 65 -14.42 -17.96 12.71
CA VAL A 65 -13.22 -17.84 11.88
C VAL A 65 -12.18 -18.80 12.39
N GLY A 66 -11.76 -19.74 11.52
CA GLY A 66 -10.69 -20.68 11.80
C GLY A 66 -9.44 -20.35 10.99
N LYS A 67 -8.27 -20.33 11.64
CA LYS A 67 -6.97 -20.17 10.97
C LYS A 67 -6.28 -21.53 10.90
N TYR A 68 -5.94 -21.98 9.70
CA TYR A 68 -5.18 -23.21 9.49
C TYR A 68 -3.68 -22.99 9.70
N ARG A 69 -2.94 -24.04 10.05
CA ARG A 69 -1.47 -24.00 10.14
C ARG A 69 -0.80 -23.85 8.79
N LEU A 70 -1.23 -24.62 7.80
CA LEU A 70 -0.75 -24.57 6.41
C LEU A 70 -1.89 -24.32 5.44
N GLY A 71 -3.02 -25.00 5.62
CA GLY A 71 -4.22 -24.90 4.81
C GLY A 71 -5.12 -26.12 5.04
N PRO A 72 -6.38 -26.08 4.63
CA PRO A 72 -7.26 -27.24 4.65
C PRO A 72 -6.81 -28.28 3.61
N ALA A 73 -7.18 -29.55 3.80
CA ALA A 73 -6.89 -30.63 2.85
C ALA A 73 -7.43 -30.35 1.44
N LYS A 74 -8.53 -29.59 1.35
CA LYS A 74 -9.10 -29.10 0.10
C LYS A 74 -9.47 -27.63 0.28
N LEU A 75 -8.88 -26.75 -0.55
CA LEU A 75 -9.26 -25.34 -0.60
C LEU A 75 -10.67 -25.20 -1.18
N PRO A 76 -11.47 -24.23 -0.69
CA PRO A 76 -12.76 -23.92 -1.30
C PRO A 76 -12.56 -23.39 -2.73
N GLU A 77 -13.54 -23.63 -3.60
CA GLU A 77 -13.51 -23.15 -4.99
C GLU A 77 -13.50 -21.61 -5.06
N THR A 78 -14.16 -20.96 -4.11
CA THR A 78 -14.18 -19.51 -3.98
C THR A 78 -13.40 -19.09 -2.76
N LEU A 79 -12.25 -18.44 -2.99
CA LEU A 79 -11.43 -17.86 -1.94
C LEU A 79 -11.45 -16.34 -2.11
N HIS A 80 -11.92 -15.62 -1.08
CA HIS A 80 -11.95 -14.16 -1.11
C HIS A 80 -10.56 -13.59 -0.79
N TRP A 81 -10.08 -12.74 -1.68
CA TRP A 81 -8.83 -12.00 -1.52
C TRP A 81 -9.11 -10.53 -1.22
N PHE A 82 -8.55 -10.03 -0.16
CA PHE A 82 -8.59 -8.61 0.23
C PHE A 82 -7.59 -7.77 -0.58
N LYS A 83 -7.64 -7.87 -1.90
CA LYS A 83 -6.72 -7.18 -2.82
C LYS A 83 -7.30 -5.89 -3.41
N TRP A 84 -8.62 -5.83 -3.55
CA TRP A 84 -9.27 -4.70 -4.19
C TRP A 84 -9.25 -3.45 -3.33
N GLU A 85 -9.20 -3.59 -2.01
CA GLU A 85 -9.03 -2.52 -1.06
C GLU A 85 -7.69 -1.81 -1.30
N ALA A 86 -6.63 -2.55 -1.50
CA ALA A 86 -5.30 -2.02 -1.80
C ALA A 86 -5.21 -1.45 -3.22
N TYR A 87 -5.69 -2.18 -4.23
CA TYR A 87 -5.62 -1.72 -5.61
C TYR A 87 -6.46 -0.49 -5.87
N SER A 88 -7.68 -0.39 -5.32
CA SER A 88 -8.50 0.80 -5.48
C SER A 88 -7.92 2.00 -4.73
N THR A 89 -7.26 1.78 -3.58
CA THR A 89 -6.51 2.83 -2.88
C THR A 89 -5.34 3.31 -3.75
N TRP A 90 -4.55 2.41 -4.29
CA TRP A 90 -3.42 2.76 -5.14
C TRP A 90 -3.88 3.49 -6.41
N LEU A 91 -4.88 2.96 -7.13
CA LEU A 91 -5.41 3.57 -8.35
C LEU A 91 -5.95 4.98 -8.11
N SER A 92 -6.77 5.16 -7.07
CA SER A 92 -7.32 6.47 -6.73
C SER A 92 -6.24 7.45 -6.29
N GLY A 93 -5.21 6.98 -5.57
CA GLY A 93 -4.04 7.76 -5.20
C GLY A 93 -3.22 8.22 -6.41
N MET A 94 -3.02 7.33 -7.40
CA MET A 94 -2.34 7.67 -8.65
C MET A 94 -3.11 8.70 -9.48
N VAL A 95 -4.43 8.59 -9.55
CA VAL A 95 -5.27 9.61 -10.21
C VAL A 95 -5.13 10.95 -9.50
N LEU A 96 -5.19 10.99 -8.16
CA LEU A 96 -4.99 12.22 -7.39
C LEU A 96 -3.60 12.82 -7.60
N MET A 97 -2.57 12.00 -7.66
CA MET A 97 -1.22 12.45 -7.92
C MET A 97 -1.11 13.13 -9.29
N VAL A 98 -1.71 12.52 -10.32
CA VAL A 98 -1.74 13.13 -11.66
C VAL A 98 -2.52 14.45 -11.65
N LEU A 99 -3.72 14.47 -11.08
CA LEU A 99 -4.57 15.66 -11.06
C LEU A 99 -3.91 16.84 -10.30
N ILE A 100 -3.34 16.58 -9.13
CA ILE A 100 -2.84 17.63 -8.25
C ILE A 100 -1.40 18.00 -8.61
N PHE A 101 -0.51 16.99 -8.71
CA PHE A 101 0.94 17.23 -8.79
C PHE A 101 1.47 17.24 -10.21
N TYR A 102 0.81 16.62 -11.19
CA TYR A 102 1.28 16.64 -12.58
C TYR A 102 0.52 17.63 -13.44
N VAL A 103 -0.81 17.72 -13.30
CA VAL A 103 -1.58 18.80 -13.96
C VAL A 103 -1.26 20.15 -13.30
N GLY A 104 -1.13 20.21 -11.99
CA GLY A 104 -0.77 21.39 -11.22
C GLY A 104 0.72 21.49 -10.84
N ALA A 105 1.64 20.93 -11.66
CA ALA A 105 3.05 20.78 -11.29
C ALA A 105 3.72 22.10 -10.89
N ASP A 106 3.46 23.18 -11.63
CA ASP A 106 4.04 24.48 -11.37
C ASP A 106 3.64 25.08 -10.01
N THR A 107 2.52 24.62 -9.45
CA THR A 107 1.98 25.12 -8.18
C THR A 107 2.30 24.20 -7.00
N TYR A 108 2.27 22.87 -7.23
CA TYR A 108 2.28 21.92 -6.14
C TYR A 108 3.54 21.02 -6.09
N LEU A 109 4.19 20.80 -7.24
CA LEU A 109 5.36 19.93 -7.33
C LEU A 109 6.67 20.71 -7.31
N ILE A 110 6.77 21.75 -8.14
CA ILE A 110 7.98 22.54 -8.33
C ILE A 110 8.06 23.65 -7.28
N ASP A 111 9.24 23.84 -6.69
CA ASP A 111 9.58 25.03 -5.90
C ASP A 111 10.90 25.59 -6.41
N PRO A 112 10.88 26.75 -7.09
CA PRO A 112 12.09 27.36 -7.66
C PRO A 112 13.16 27.72 -6.61
N ARG A 113 12.79 27.78 -5.33
CA ARG A 113 13.76 28.02 -4.24
C ARG A 113 14.57 26.75 -3.89
N ILE A 114 14.12 25.57 -4.33
CA ILE A 114 14.75 24.29 -4.09
C ILE A 114 15.51 23.85 -5.33
N SER A 115 14.85 23.86 -6.49
CA SER A 115 15.45 23.44 -7.76
C SER A 115 14.78 24.12 -8.95
N GLU A 116 15.56 24.40 -10.00
CA GLU A 116 15.06 24.97 -11.25
C GLU A 116 14.68 23.88 -12.25
N LEU A 117 13.63 23.12 -11.93
CA LEU A 117 13.12 22.06 -12.79
C LEU A 117 12.02 22.58 -13.71
N SER A 118 12.06 22.19 -14.97
CA SER A 118 10.91 22.31 -15.84
C SER A 118 9.81 21.34 -15.43
N ARG A 119 8.58 21.61 -15.84
CA ARG A 119 7.42 20.76 -15.55
C ARG A 119 7.63 19.30 -16.01
N ILE A 120 8.20 19.10 -17.20
CA ILE A 120 8.43 17.77 -17.75
C ILE A 120 9.51 17.05 -16.95
N GLU A 121 10.61 17.69 -16.61
CA GLU A 121 11.66 17.11 -15.79
C GLU A 121 11.14 16.69 -14.42
N ALA A 122 10.36 17.55 -13.75
CA ALA A 122 9.78 17.24 -12.45
C ALA A 122 8.86 16.00 -12.51
N ILE A 123 8.00 15.91 -13.53
CA ILE A 123 7.10 14.76 -13.72
C ILE A 123 7.90 13.47 -13.99
N VAL A 124 8.88 13.53 -14.91
CA VAL A 124 9.71 12.37 -15.26
C VAL A 124 10.52 11.90 -14.05
N LEU A 125 11.12 12.81 -13.29
CA LEU A 125 11.83 12.47 -12.05
C LEU A 125 10.90 11.85 -11.02
N GLY A 126 9.70 12.42 -10.81
CA GLY A 126 8.71 11.87 -9.88
C GLY A 126 8.32 10.43 -10.22
N ILE A 127 7.99 10.15 -11.48
CA ILE A 127 7.70 8.80 -11.97
C ILE A 127 8.91 7.89 -11.80
N SER A 128 10.11 8.39 -12.11
CA SER A 128 11.35 7.61 -12.00
C SER A 128 11.64 7.18 -10.55
N PHE A 129 11.36 8.03 -9.56
CA PHE A 129 11.49 7.66 -8.15
C PHE A 129 10.50 6.56 -7.75
N ILE A 130 9.25 6.63 -8.22
CA ILE A 130 8.23 5.62 -7.90
C ILE A 130 8.60 4.27 -8.51
N VAL A 131 8.92 4.25 -9.80
CA VAL A 131 9.30 3.03 -10.53
C VAL A 131 10.66 2.50 -10.03
N GLY A 132 11.65 3.38 -9.88
CA GLY A 132 12.97 3.02 -9.39
C GLY A 132 12.96 2.45 -7.97
N GLY A 133 12.14 3.02 -7.09
CA GLY A 133 11.97 2.50 -5.73
C GLY A 133 11.33 1.11 -5.72
N TRP A 134 10.32 0.88 -6.57
CA TRP A 134 9.73 -0.46 -6.74
C TRP A 134 10.75 -1.47 -7.29
N LEU A 135 11.50 -1.12 -8.33
CA LEU A 135 12.55 -1.98 -8.90
C LEU A 135 13.66 -2.26 -7.88
N LEU A 136 14.07 -1.28 -7.09
CA LEU A 136 15.05 -1.48 -6.02
C LEU A 136 14.55 -2.45 -4.96
N TYR A 137 13.28 -2.34 -4.57
CA TYR A 137 12.64 -3.28 -3.65
C TYR A 137 12.66 -4.71 -4.21
N GLU A 138 12.23 -4.92 -5.47
CA GLU A 138 12.29 -6.22 -6.14
C GLU A 138 13.72 -6.79 -6.17
N LEU A 139 14.69 -5.94 -6.49
CA LEU A 139 16.10 -6.33 -6.49
C LEU A 139 16.57 -6.77 -5.09
N LEU A 140 16.24 -6.02 -4.05
CA LEU A 140 16.59 -6.39 -2.67
C LEU A 140 15.95 -7.71 -2.26
N CYS A 141 14.68 -7.91 -2.60
CA CYS A 141 13.94 -9.14 -2.30
C CYS A 141 14.43 -10.36 -3.08
N SER A 142 15.08 -10.16 -4.24
CA SER A 142 15.70 -11.26 -5.01
C SER A 142 17.04 -11.72 -4.44
N THR A 143 17.61 -11.01 -3.47
CA THR A 143 18.90 -11.35 -2.86
C THR A 143 18.71 -12.15 -1.56
N ALA A 144 19.79 -12.81 -1.11
CA ALA A 144 19.79 -13.54 0.17
C ALA A 144 19.54 -12.65 1.40
N ILE A 145 19.61 -11.33 1.26
CA ILE A 145 19.38 -10.38 2.36
C ILE A 145 17.95 -10.48 2.91
N VAL A 146 17.00 -10.88 2.07
CA VAL A 146 15.58 -11.06 2.45
C VAL A 146 15.38 -12.09 3.57
N THR A 147 16.28 -13.06 3.70
CA THR A 147 16.21 -14.09 4.75
C THR A 147 16.65 -13.57 6.12
N ASN A 148 17.28 -12.39 6.18
CA ASN A 148 17.70 -11.73 7.40
C ASN A 148 16.79 -10.52 7.68
N GLY A 149 15.74 -10.71 8.51
CA GLY A 149 14.73 -9.69 8.80
C GLY A 149 15.33 -8.34 9.27
N PRO A 150 16.25 -8.27 10.23
CA PRO A 150 16.91 -7.01 10.61
C PRO A 150 17.67 -6.34 9.47
N ALA A 151 18.40 -7.12 8.65
CA ALA A 151 19.18 -6.58 7.55
C ALA A 151 18.29 -5.98 6.45
N ILE A 152 17.24 -6.68 6.03
CA ILE A 152 16.30 -6.14 5.02
C ILE A 152 15.56 -4.90 5.56
N ALA A 153 15.15 -4.90 6.82
CA ALA A 153 14.51 -3.74 7.44
C ALA A 153 15.45 -2.51 7.45
N LEU A 154 16.72 -2.70 7.77
CA LEU A 154 17.72 -1.63 7.73
C LEU A 154 17.92 -1.11 6.30
N CYS A 155 18.07 -1.99 5.30
CA CYS A 155 18.20 -1.61 3.89
C CYS A 155 17.00 -0.82 3.39
N LEU A 156 15.78 -1.25 3.70
CA LEU A 156 14.55 -0.56 3.28
C LEU A 156 14.42 0.81 3.97
N THR A 157 14.72 0.89 5.27
CA THR A 157 14.70 2.16 6.02
C THR A 157 15.74 3.14 5.46
N PHE A 158 16.95 2.67 5.20
CA PHE A 158 18.01 3.49 4.61
C PHE A 158 17.62 3.97 3.21
N SER A 159 17.09 3.09 2.35
CA SER A 159 16.62 3.45 1.01
C SER A 159 15.50 4.49 1.06
N ALA A 160 14.54 4.34 1.98
CA ALA A 160 13.48 5.33 2.17
C ALA A 160 14.02 6.68 2.66
N ALA A 161 15.02 6.68 3.56
CA ALA A 161 15.66 7.91 4.04
C ALA A 161 16.42 8.63 2.91
N VAL A 162 17.17 7.89 2.08
CA VAL A 162 17.87 8.44 0.91
C VAL A 162 16.88 8.98 -0.11
N ALA A 163 15.81 8.25 -0.42
CA ALA A 163 14.76 8.72 -1.32
C ALA A 163 14.06 9.98 -0.79
N SER A 164 13.78 10.02 0.51
CA SER A 164 13.19 11.20 1.17
C SER A 164 14.10 12.43 1.04
N TRP A 165 15.40 12.26 1.33
CA TRP A 165 16.38 13.34 1.20
C TRP A 165 16.51 13.81 -0.26
N ALA A 166 16.61 12.90 -1.22
CA ALA A 166 16.71 13.26 -2.64
C ALA A 166 15.44 13.97 -3.13
N LEU A 167 14.25 13.45 -2.80
CA LEU A 167 12.99 14.06 -3.20
C LEU A 167 12.80 15.46 -2.62
N THR A 168 13.16 15.67 -1.34
CA THR A 168 13.09 17.00 -0.70
C THR A 168 14.12 17.98 -1.23
N SER A 169 15.17 17.51 -1.89
CA SER A 169 16.16 18.36 -2.58
C SER A 169 15.76 18.70 -4.02
N LEU A 170 14.70 18.08 -4.54
CA LEU A 170 14.22 18.28 -5.92
C LEU A 170 12.85 18.97 -5.98
N PHE A 171 11.95 18.63 -5.07
CA PHE A 171 10.54 19.05 -5.12
C PHE A 171 10.14 19.91 -3.93
N SER A 172 8.99 20.56 -4.07
CA SER A 172 8.32 21.16 -2.91
C SER A 172 8.14 20.11 -1.80
N GLY A 173 8.16 20.52 -0.54
CA GLY A 173 8.03 19.58 0.58
C GLY A 173 6.78 18.69 0.46
N ARG A 174 5.65 19.24 0.02
CA ARG A 174 4.42 18.47 -0.22
C ARG A 174 4.59 17.49 -1.37
N GLY A 175 5.17 17.92 -2.49
CA GLY A 175 5.46 17.07 -3.65
C GLY A 175 6.40 15.92 -3.28
N ALA A 176 7.45 16.18 -2.53
CA ALA A 176 8.43 15.19 -2.11
C ALA A 176 7.80 14.07 -1.28
N PHE A 177 7.04 14.40 -0.23
CA PHE A 177 6.44 13.38 0.65
C PHE A 177 5.30 12.61 -0.01
N ILE A 178 4.55 13.22 -0.93
CA ILE A 178 3.53 12.50 -1.72
C ILE A 178 4.19 11.48 -2.65
N HIS A 179 5.31 11.83 -3.31
CA HIS A 179 6.03 10.87 -4.17
C HIS A 179 6.67 9.74 -3.35
N LEU A 180 7.22 10.04 -2.17
CA LEU A 180 7.69 9.01 -1.26
C LEU A 180 6.57 8.06 -0.84
N GLY A 181 5.41 8.59 -0.47
CA GLY A 181 4.23 7.80 -0.12
C GLY A 181 3.70 6.98 -1.30
N ALA A 182 3.68 7.54 -2.51
CA ALA A 182 3.29 6.84 -3.73
C ALA A 182 4.28 5.70 -4.08
N MET A 183 5.59 5.91 -3.88
CA MET A 183 6.61 4.88 -4.04
C MET A 183 6.37 3.71 -3.08
N ILE A 184 6.20 3.98 -1.79
CA ILE A 184 5.91 2.96 -0.77
C ILE A 184 4.58 2.25 -1.07
N GLY A 185 3.53 3.00 -1.40
CA GLY A 185 2.22 2.44 -1.77
C GLY A 185 2.28 1.56 -3.01
N THR A 186 3.12 1.91 -4.00
CA THR A 186 3.34 1.09 -5.21
C THR A 186 4.05 -0.21 -4.86
N ILE A 187 5.07 -0.17 -4.00
CA ILE A 187 5.74 -1.37 -3.49
C ILE A 187 4.73 -2.28 -2.77
N MET A 188 3.92 -1.72 -1.88
CA MET A 188 2.93 -2.49 -1.12
C MET A 188 1.85 -3.10 -2.01
N ALA A 189 1.23 -2.30 -2.89
CA ALA A 189 0.15 -2.77 -3.76
C ALA A 189 0.65 -3.73 -4.85
N GLY A 190 1.82 -3.47 -5.44
CA GLY A 190 2.42 -4.30 -6.48
C GLY A 190 2.81 -5.69 -5.99
N ASN A 191 3.22 -5.82 -4.74
CA ASN A 191 3.66 -7.09 -4.17
C ASN A 191 2.56 -7.89 -3.46
N LEU A 192 1.35 -7.36 -3.33
CA LEU A 192 0.24 -8.05 -2.69
C LEU A 192 -0.09 -9.38 -3.37
N SER A 193 0.02 -9.46 -4.70
CA SER A 193 -0.23 -10.69 -5.45
C SER A 193 0.89 -11.72 -5.30
N LEU A 194 2.11 -11.31 -4.97
CA LEU A 194 3.27 -12.19 -4.81
C LEU A 194 3.37 -12.77 -3.40
N ILE A 195 2.89 -12.06 -2.38
CA ILE A 195 2.93 -12.49 -0.98
C ILE A 195 1.86 -13.55 -0.67
N HIS A 196 0.77 -13.61 -1.44
CA HIS A 196 -0.39 -14.46 -1.19
C HIS A 196 -0.45 -15.73 -2.04
N ILE A 197 0.60 -16.02 -2.80
CA ILE A 197 0.79 -17.27 -3.54
C ILE A 197 1.95 -18.05 -2.95
#